data_7d7a9e9ca92234b8854a7396729319c2
#
_entry.id   7d7a9e9ca92234b8854a7396729319c2
#
_cell.length_a   1.000
_cell.length_b   1.000
_cell.length_c   1.000
_cell.angle_alpha   90.00
_cell.angle_beta   90.00
_cell.angle_gamma   90.00
#
_symmetry.space_group_name_H-M   'P 1'
#
loop_
_entity.id
_entity.type
_entity.pdbx_description
1 polymer ?
#
loop_
_entity_poly.entity_id
_entity_poly.type
_entity_poly.pdbx_seq_one_letter_code
_entity_poly.pdbx_strand_id
1 'polypeptide(L)' 'MDTRIALIGVLLETRESVDKLNHLLSDYGEYVIGRMGLPYKEKGIHIISIAVDAP' A
#
# COMPACT_ATOMS: atom_id res chain seq x y z
N MET A 1 -18.21 -16.52 0.81
CA MET A 1 -18.03 -15.37 -0.09
C MET A 1 -16.70 -15.53 -0.82
N ASP A 2 -16.76 -15.41 -2.14
CA ASP A 2 -15.53 -15.50 -2.92
C ASP A 2 -14.72 -14.25 -2.80
N THR A 3 -13.43 -14.43 -2.54
CA THR A 3 -12.49 -13.33 -2.47
C THR A 3 -11.43 -13.50 -3.54
N ARG A 4 -10.73 -12.43 -3.84
CA ARG A 4 -9.66 -12.42 -4.83
C ARG A 4 -8.41 -11.81 -4.26
N ILE A 5 -7.29 -12.36 -4.67
CA ILE A 5 -5.99 -11.85 -4.29
C ILE A 5 -5.54 -10.86 -5.35
N ALA A 6 -5.08 -9.71 -4.91
CA ALA A 6 -4.56 -8.70 -5.79
C ALA A 6 -3.28 -8.10 -5.22
N LEU A 7 -2.39 -7.68 -6.11
CA LEU A 7 -1.20 -6.93 -5.76
C LEU A 7 -1.38 -5.50 -6.28
N ILE A 8 -1.19 -4.55 -5.38
CA ILE A 8 -1.36 -3.13 -5.71
C ILE A 8 -0.02 -2.44 -5.50
N GLY A 9 0.48 -1.80 -6.54
CA GLY A 9 1.69 -0.99 -6.46
C GLY A 9 1.33 0.48 -6.40
N VAL A 10 1.92 1.20 -5.46
CA VAL A 10 1.65 2.63 -5.27
C VAL A 10 2.97 3.39 -5.26
N LEU A 11 3.03 4.47 -6.04
CA LEU A 11 4.15 5.39 -6.06
C LEU A 11 3.74 6.68 -5.37
N LEU A 12 4.49 7.08 -4.34
CA LEU A 12 4.20 8.28 -3.56
C LEU A 12 5.41 9.19 -3.56
N GLU A 13 5.17 10.48 -3.77
CA GLU A 13 6.23 11.47 -3.88
C GLU A 13 6.39 12.33 -2.63
N THR A 14 5.42 12.32 -1.71
CA THR A 14 5.45 13.17 -0.53
C THR A 14 5.20 12.36 0.73
N ARG A 15 5.72 12.88 1.85
CA ARG A 15 5.47 12.29 3.16
C ARG A 15 3.98 12.33 3.51
N GLU A 16 3.33 13.41 3.15
CA GLU A 16 1.91 13.56 3.38
C GLU A 16 1.10 12.47 2.69
N SER A 17 1.47 12.14 1.44
CA SER A 17 0.80 11.05 0.71
C SER A 17 1.03 9.70 1.37
N VAL A 18 2.23 9.46 1.90
CA VAL A 18 2.54 8.23 2.62
C VAL A 18 1.65 8.11 3.87
N ASP A 19 1.51 9.19 4.61
CA ASP A 19 0.69 9.19 5.82
C ASP A 19 -0.79 8.93 5.51
N LYS A 20 -1.30 9.53 4.43
CA LYS A 20 -2.67 9.30 3.98
C LYS A 20 -2.90 7.85 3.57
N LEU A 21 -1.95 7.26 2.86
CA LEU A 21 -2.04 5.87 2.45
C LEU A 21 -2.03 4.94 3.67
N ASN A 22 -1.15 5.19 4.63
CA ASN A 22 -1.08 4.40 5.84
C ASN A 22 -2.39 4.44 6.61
N HIS A 23 -3.01 5.60 6.68
CA HIS A 23 -4.30 5.77 7.35
C HIS A 23 -5.39 4.99 6.64
N LEU A 24 -5.44 5.07 5.31
CA LEU A 24 -6.39 4.34 4.50
C LEU A 24 -6.23 2.83 4.67
N LEU A 25 -4.99 2.34 4.64
CA LEU A 25 -4.71 0.92 4.80
C LEU A 25 -5.10 0.41 6.18
N SER A 26 -5.01 1.25 7.19
CA SER A 26 -5.45 0.91 8.54
C SER A 26 -6.96 0.64 8.57
N ASP A 27 -7.73 1.44 7.84
CA ASP A 27 -9.19 1.27 7.75
C ASP A 27 -9.59 -0.04 7.05
N TYR A 28 -8.76 -0.50 6.12
CA TYR A 28 -9.01 -1.74 5.37
C TYR A 28 -8.09 -2.88 5.79
N GLY A 29 -7.56 -2.80 7.00
CA GLY A 29 -6.56 -3.76 7.49
C GLY A 29 -6.99 -5.22 7.43
N GLU A 30 -8.28 -5.50 7.56
CA GLU A 30 -8.79 -6.87 7.53
C GLU A 30 -8.61 -7.54 6.16
N TYR A 31 -8.46 -6.76 5.09
CA TYR A 31 -8.25 -7.27 3.75
C TYR A 31 -6.78 -7.35 3.35
N VAL A 32 -5.90 -6.71 4.11
CA VAL A 32 -4.48 -6.64 3.76
C VAL A 32 -3.77 -7.88 4.28
N ILE A 33 -3.17 -8.65 3.35
CA ILE A 33 -2.36 -9.82 3.69
C ILE A 33 -0.99 -9.36 4.18
N GLY A 34 -0.42 -8.38 3.49
CA GLY A 34 0.88 -7.84 3.82
C GLY A 34 1.22 -6.64 2.96
N ARG A 35 2.29 -5.97 3.31
CA ARG A 35 2.75 -4.80 2.57
C ARG A 35 4.27 -4.71 2.66
N MET A 36 4.86 -4.08 1.64
CA MET A 36 6.30 -3.86 1.60
C MET A 36 6.57 -2.45 1.09
N GLY A 37 7.38 -1.71 1.82
CA GLY A 37 7.78 -0.36 1.43
C GLY A 37 9.22 -0.36 0.92
N LEU A 38 9.44 0.30 -0.23
CA LEU A 38 10.75 0.45 -0.84
C LEU A 38 11.01 1.93 -1.09
N PRO A 39 11.77 2.59 -0.21
CA PRO A 39 12.12 3.99 -0.46
C PRO A 39 13.18 4.06 -1.58
N TYR A 40 12.94 4.91 -2.56
CA TYR A 40 13.88 5.13 -3.64
C TYR A 40 14.39 6.56 -3.58
N LYS A 41 15.45 6.75 -2.83
CA LYS A 41 15.97 8.07 -2.49
C LYS A 41 16.46 8.88 -3.68
N GLU A 42 17.01 8.21 -4.68
CA GLU A 42 17.54 8.89 -5.87
C GLU A 42 16.47 9.71 -6.61
N LYS A 43 15.22 9.27 -6.54
CA LYS A 43 14.12 9.98 -7.18
C LYS A 43 13.15 10.59 -6.18
N GLY A 44 13.44 10.49 -4.89
CA GLY A 44 12.58 11.05 -3.86
C GLY A 44 11.20 10.43 -3.81
N ILE A 45 11.08 9.15 -4.17
CA ILE A 45 9.80 8.46 -4.18
C ILE A 45 9.76 7.32 -3.18
N HIS A 46 8.55 6.97 -2.79
CA HIS A 46 8.29 5.78 -1.98
C HIS A 46 7.44 4.81 -2.81
N ILE A 47 7.89 3.58 -2.92
CA ILE A 47 7.16 2.53 -3.62
C ILE A 47 6.58 1.62 -2.55
N ILE A 48 5.26 1.43 -2.59
CA ILE A 48 4.58 0.56 -1.62
C ILE A 48 3.84 -0.51 -2.38
N SER A 49 4.15 -1.76 -2.07
CA SER A 49 3.48 -2.92 -2.64
C SER A 49 2.56 -3.51 -1.59
N ILE A 50 1.31 -3.73 -1.94
CA ILE A 50 0.27 -4.19 -1.02
C ILE A 50 -0.37 -5.44 -1.59
N ALA A 51 -0.43 -6.50 -0.78
CA ALA A 51 -1.15 -7.72 -1.13
C ALA A 51 -2.46 -7.73 -0.37
N VAL A 52 -3.56 -7.91 -1.08
CA VAL A 52 -4.90 -7.94 -0.47
C VAL A 52 -5.66 -9.19 -0.90
N ASP A 53 -6.58 -9.61 -0.04
CA ASP A 53 -7.55 -10.65 -0.34
C ASP A 53 -8.92 -10.08 0.04
N ALA A 54 -9.69 -9.67 -0.94
CA ALA A 54 -10.93 -8.94 -0.72
C ALA A 54 -12.02 -9.36 -1.69
N PRO A 55 -13.29 -9.14 -1.33
CA PRO A 55 -14.41 -9.40 -2.22
C PRO A 55 -14.35 -8.63 -3.53
#